data_f5ca1090ec1f1c868f5033289418a235
#
_entry.id   f5ca1090ec1f1c868f5033289418a235
#
_cell.length_a   1.000
_cell.length_b   1.000
_cell.length_c   1.000
_cell.angle_alpha   90.00
_cell.angle_beta   90.00
_cell.angle_gamma   90.00
#
_symmetry.space_group_name_H-M   'P 1'
#
loop_
_entity.id
_entity.type
_entity.pdbx_description
1 polymer ?
#
loop_
_entity_poly.entity_id
_entity_poly.type
_entity_poly.pdbx_seq_one_letter_code
_entity_poly.pdbx_strand_id
1 'polypeptide(L)'
;MKKLSLLAMLTVLIGSALFVTSCGGKIQADTVWQLTKSAGVSVEAQKQYVCFGADGKVIVATKASGTLVKVSLLSGDYTAKGGKIKAPMIAGGVEADYKISGETMKITYNKAELYELKKVSSPTAKEMKAL
;
A
#
# COMPACT_ATOMS: atom_id res chain seq x y z
N MET A 1 18.51 4.72 38.88
CA MET A 1 18.23 4.64 38.41
C MET A 1 17.93 4.68 38.04
N LYS A 2 18.25 4.59 37.84
CA LYS A 2 17.87 4.62 37.24
C LYS A 2 17.74 4.36 36.47
N LYS A 3 18.16 4.15 36.41
CA LYS A 3 17.92 4.00 35.62
C LYS A 3 17.53 3.45 34.89
N LEU A 4 17.68 3.14 35.05
CA LEU A 4 17.22 2.59 34.28
C LEU A 4 16.48 2.57 33.69
N SER A 5 16.39 2.74 33.83
CA SER A 5 15.56 2.67 33.27
C SER A 5 15.37 3.13 32.43
N LEU A 6 15.80 3.71 32.35
CA LEU A 6 15.67 4.14 31.34
C LEU A 6 15.98 3.53 30.39
N LEU A 7 16.54 3.12 30.49
CA LEU A 7 16.80 2.52 29.63
C LEU A 7 15.98 1.63 29.10
N ALA A 8 15.60 1.36 29.50
CA ALA A 8 14.70 0.51 28.97
C ALA A 8 13.75 1.20 28.15
N MET A 9 13.68 1.99 28.36
CA MET A 9 12.93 2.52 27.57
C MET A 9 13.29 2.70 26.42
N LEU A 10 14.11 2.80 26.36
CA LEU A 10 14.41 3.06 25.28
C LEU A 10 14.27 2.08 24.42
N THR A 11 14.27 1.38 24.65
CA THR A 11 14.17 0.48 23.86
C THR A 11 12.97 0.30 23.31
N VAL A 12 12.45 0.72 23.70
CA VAL A 12 11.43 0.58 23.12
C VAL A 12 11.14 1.28 22.19
N LEU A 13 11.49 1.94 22.27
CA LEU A 13 11.19 2.58 21.41
C LEU A 13 11.58 2.27 20.43
N ILE A 14 12.10 1.95 20.55
CA ILE A 14 12.36 1.73 19.59
C ILE A 14 11.82 0.95 18.95
N GLY A 15 11.69 0.73 19.20
CA GLY A 15 11.23 0.31 18.57
C GLY A 15 10.62 0.37 17.93
N SER A 16 10.58 0.72 17.94
CA SER A 16 10.03 0.95 17.31
C SER A 16 9.98 1.25 16.43
N ALA A 17 10.31 1.47 16.40
CA ALA A 17 10.24 1.89 15.57
C ALA A 17 10.68 1.63 14.76
N LEU A 18 11.15 1.30 14.85
CA LEU A 18 11.42 1.20 14.16
C LEU A 18 11.53 0.74 13.39
N PHE A 19 11.60 0.49 13.37
CA PHE A 19 11.54 0.19 12.67
C PHE A 19 11.29 0.14 11.86
N VAL A 20 11.40 0.31 11.93
CA VAL A 20 11.07 0.39 11.28
C VAL A 20 10.95 0.61 10.42
N THR A 21 10.92 0.73 10.33
CA THR A 21 10.83 1.18 9.55
C THR A 21 11.39 1.47 8.55
N SER A 22 11.64 1.49 8.49
CA SER A 22 12.54 2.03 7.66
C SER A 22 12.50 1.45 6.32
N CYS A 23 13.09 1.30 5.39
CA CYS A 23 13.03 0.55 4.14
C CYS A 23 11.65 0.54 3.48
N GLY A 24 10.82 1.53 3.74
CA GLY A 24 9.52 1.62 3.13
C GLY A 24 8.48 0.66 3.66
N GLY A 25 8.85 -0.19 4.62
CA GLY A 25 7.95 -1.19 5.13
C GLY A 25 7.74 -2.33 4.18
N LYS A 26 6.78 -3.17 4.47
CA LYS A 26 6.48 -4.34 3.67
C LYS A 26 4.98 -4.39 3.41
N ILE A 27 4.60 -4.62 2.17
CA ILE A 27 3.20 -4.78 1.83
C ILE A 27 2.75 -6.15 2.33
N GLN A 28 1.80 -6.16 3.25
CA GLN A 28 1.28 -7.40 3.78
C GLN A 28 0.36 -8.05 2.77
N ALA A 29 0.46 -9.38 2.68
CA ALA A 29 -0.41 -10.13 1.78
C ALA A 29 -1.87 -10.01 2.19
N ASP A 30 -2.75 -10.02 1.21
CA ASP A 30 -4.19 -9.99 1.40
C ASP A 30 -4.66 -8.74 2.13
N THR A 31 -4.05 -7.60 1.80
CA THR A 31 -4.48 -6.30 2.29
C THR A 31 -5.11 -5.51 1.16
N VAL A 32 -6.07 -4.67 1.51
CA VAL A 32 -6.78 -3.84 0.55
C VAL A 32 -6.51 -2.38 0.88
N TRP A 33 -6.22 -1.61 -0.15
CA TRP A 33 -5.91 -0.20 -0.03
C TRP A 33 -6.84 0.60 -0.92
N GLN A 34 -7.28 1.75 -0.45
CA GLN A 34 -8.07 2.67 -1.26
C GLN A 34 -7.13 3.72 -1.84
N LEU A 35 -7.26 3.98 -3.13
CA LEU A 35 -6.50 5.05 -3.77
C LEU A 35 -7.11 6.39 -3.35
N THR A 36 -6.32 7.21 -2.66
CA THR A 36 -6.80 8.49 -2.15
C THR A 36 -6.29 9.66 -2.97
N LYS A 37 -5.10 9.53 -3.57
CA LYS A 37 -4.54 10.58 -4.42
C LYS A 37 -3.86 9.97 -5.63
N SER A 38 -3.93 10.68 -6.73
CA SER A 38 -3.21 10.35 -7.96
C SER A 38 -2.55 11.63 -8.44
N ALA A 39 -1.21 11.59 -8.56
CA ALA A 39 -0.41 12.76 -8.94
C ALA A 39 -0.73 13.98 -8.07
N GLY A 40 -0.91 13.75 -6.76
CA GLY A 40 -1.18 14.81 -5.80
C GLY A 40 -2.61 15.31 -5.77
N VAL A 41 -3.49 14.76 -6.59
CA VAL A 41 -4.90 15.19 -6.66
C VAL A 41 -5.77 14.13 -5.99
N SER A 42 -6.71 14.56 -5.16
CA SER A 42 -7.63 13.65 -4.48
C SER A 42 -8.50 12.91 -5.48
N VAL A 43 -8.59 11.58 -5.32
CA VAL A 43 -9.43 10.73 -6.16
C VAL A 43 -10.31 9.82 -5.32
N GLU A 44 -10.50 10.18 -4.05
CA GLU A 44 -11.29 9.34 -3.12
C GLU A 44 -12.71 9.12 -3.61
N ALA A 45 -13.29 10.11 -4.28
CA ALA A 45 -14.66 9.99 -4.76
C ALA A 45 -14.82 8.90 -5.82
N GLN A 46 -13.74 8.49 -6.45
CA GLN A 46 -13.78 7.47 -7.50
C GLN A 46 -13.87 6.05 -6.95
N LYS A 47 -13.65 5.89 -5.64
CA LYS A 47 -13.79 4.59 -4.97
C LYS A 47 -12.98 3.49 -5.66
N GLN A 48 -11.69 3.73 -5.81
CA GLN A 48 -10.78 2.76 -6.40
C GLN A 48 -10.01 2.03 -5.31
N TYR A 49 -9.92 0.72 -5.45
CA TYR A 49 -9.28 -0.14 -4.45
C TYR A 49 -8.24 -1.04 -5.09
N VAL A 50 -7.22 -1.38 -4.32
CA VAL A 50 -6.11 -2.22 -4.75
C VAL A 50 -5.90 -3.30 -3.70
N CYS A 51 -5.88 -4.56 -4.13
CA CYS A 51 -5.64 -5.68 -3.24
C CYS A 51 -4.34 -6.38 -3.65
N PHE A 52 -3.41 -6.50 -2.71
CA PHE A 52 -2.15 -7.20 -2.94
C PHE A 52 -2.29 -8.61 -2.37
N GLY A 53 -2.37 -9.60 -3.24
CA GLY A 53 -2.58 -10.98 -2.83
C GLY A 53 -1.29 -11.70 -2.46
N ALA A 54 -1.44 -12.76 -1.67
CA ALA A 54 -0.30 -13.60 -1.28
C ALA A 54 0.28 -14.38 -2.46
N ASP A 55 -0.49 -14.49 -3.54
CA ASP A 55 -0.09 -15.22 -4.74
C ASP A 55 0.74 -14.37 -5.73
N GLY A 56 1.12 -13.16 -5.32
CA GLY A 56 1.86 -12.28 -6.20
C GLY A 56 1.00 -11.56 -7.23
N LYS A 57 -0.30 -11.56 -7.03
CA LYS A 57 -1.24 -10.89 -7.92
C LYS A 57 -1.81 -9.66 -7.26
N VAL A 58 -1.97 -8.59 -8.05
CA VAL A 58 -2.65 -7.40 -7.59
C VAL A 58 -3.98 -7.29 -8.34
N ILE A 59 -5.02 -6.95 -7.61
CA ILE A 59 -6.34 -6.75 -8.19
C ILE A 59 -6.74 -5.30 -7.94
N VAL A 60 -7.07 -4.59 -9.01
CA VAL A 60 -7.55 -3.22 -8.94
C VAL A 60 -9.03 -3.24 -9.30
N ALA A 61 -9.84 -2.58 -8.50
CA ALA A 61 -11.27 -2.52 -8.73
C ALA A 61 -11.79 -1.12 -8.42
N THR A 62 -12.89 -0.78 -9.05
CA THR A 62 -13.58 0.48 -8.76
C THR A 62 -14.99 0.13 -8.32
N LYS A 63 -15.54 0.93 -7.41
CA LYS A 63 -16.90 0.71 -6.93
C LYS A 63 -17.83 1.63 -7.71
N ALA A 64 -18.69 1.04 -8.51
CA ALA A 64 -19.66 1.78 -9.33
C ALA A 64 -21.05 1.37 -8.90
N SER A 65 -21.87 2.35 -8.48
CA SER A 65 -23.24 2.10 -8.02
C SER A 65 -23.30 1.00 -6.96
N GLY A 66 -22.34 1.00 -6.04
CA GLY A 66 -22.30 0.02 -4.95
C GLY A 66 -21.73 -1.33 -5.32
N THR A 67 -21.32 -1.53 -6.57
CA THR A 67 -20.80 -2.80 -7.05
C THR A 67 -19.32 -2.67 -7.40
N LEU A 68 -18.51 -3.63 -6.94
CA LEU A 68 -17.10 -3.67 -7.30
C LEU A 68 -16.93 -4.21 -8.71
N VAL A 69 -16.16 -3.50 -9.52
CA VAL A 69 -15.86 -3.91 -10.88
C VAL A 69 -14.34 -3.98 -11.03
N LYS A 70 -13.85 -5.14 -11.43
CA LYS A 70 -12.40 -5.34 -11.62
C LYS A 70 -11.91 -4.55 -12.82
N VAL A 71 -10.78 -3.88 -12.65
CA VAL A 71 -10.10 -3.18 -13.73
C VAL A 71 -8.99 -4.09 -14.24
N SER A 72 -9.30 -4.89 -15.25
CA SER A 72 -8.38 -5.93 -15.71
C SER A 72 -7.05 -5.40 -16.21
N LEU A 73 -7.04 -4.24 -16.86
CA LEU A 73 -5.81 -3.66 -17.39
C LEU A 73 -4.83 -3.25 -16.29
N LEU A 74 -5.32 -3.01 -15.09
CA LEU A 74 -4.50 -2.58 -13.95
C LEU A 74 -4.24 -3.74 -12.99
N SER A 75 -4.77 -4.91 -13.26
CA SER A 75 -4.62 -6.10 -12.42
C SER A 75 -3.63 -7.07 -13.07
N GLY A 76 -2.94 -7.84 -12.25
CA GLY A 76 -1.98 -8.81 -12.76
C GLY A 76 -0.89 -9.09 -11.76
N ASP A 77 0.28 -9.48 -12.24
CA ASP A 77 1.41 -9.80 -11.38
C ASP A 77 2.03 -8.55 -10.80
N TYR A 78 2.47 -8.63 -9.55
CA TYR A 78 3.22 -7.54 -8.96
C TYR A 78 4.41 -8.10 -8.18
N THR A 79 5.41 -7.25 -7.98
CA THR A 79 6.52 -7.54 -7.07
C THR A 79 6.72 -6.33 -6.18
N ALA A 80 7.05 -6.57 -4.92
CA ALA A 80 7.35 -5.51 -3.97
C ALA A 80 8.48 -6.01 -3.08
N LYS A 81 9.63 -5.35 -3.16
CA LYS A 81 10.81 -5.80 -2.43
C LYS A 81 11.74 -4.62 -2.21
N GLY A 82 12.20 -4.48 -0.96
CA GLY A 82 13.21 -3.47 -0.65
C GLY A 82 12.77 -2.04 -0.94
N GLY A 83 11.49 -1.74 -0.77
CA GLY A 83 10.99 -0.40 -1.04
C GLY A 83 10.71 -0.12 -2.51
N LYS A 84 10.79 -1.15 -3.35
CA LYS A 84 10.51 -1.02 -4.79
C LYS A 84 9.30 -1.85 -5.16
N ILE A 85 8.45 -1.33 -6.03
CA ILE A 85 7.23 -2.01 -6.46
C ILE A 85 7.09 -1.94 -7.97
N LYS A 86 6.68 -3.06 -8.57
CA LYS A 86 6.30 -3.15 -9.99
C LYS A 86 4.91 -3.73 -10.04
N ALA A 87 4.01 -3.07 -10.74
CA ALA A 87 2.63 -3.55 -10.88
C ALA A 87 2.04 -2.96 -12.15
N PRO A 88 1.03 -3.61 -12.73
CA PRO A 88 0.42 -3.09 -13.97
C PRO A 88 -0.18 -1.69 -13.80
N MET A 89 -0.59 -1.35 -12.59
CA MET A 89 -1.17 -0.04 -12.31
C MET A 89 -0.14 1.08 -12.31
N ILE A 90 1.15 0.75 -12.34
CA ILE A 90 2.22 1.76 -12.28
C ILE A 90 2.82 1.93 -13.67
N ALA A 91 2.47 3.05 -14.31
CA ALA A 91 3.11 3.57 -15.53
C ALA A 91 3.68 2.50 -16.46
N GLY A 92 2.86 1.54 -16.89
CA GLY A 92 3.30 0.51 -17.80
C GLY A 92 4.17 -0.57 -17.17
N GLY A 93 4.13 -0.69 -15.85
CA GLY A 93 4.87 -1.74 -15.14
C GLY A 93 6.30 -1.37 -14.80
N VAL A 94 6.65 -0.08 -14.82
CA VAL A 94 7.98 0.34 -14.40
C VAL A 94 8.12 0.18 -12.89
N GLU A 95 9.36 0.04 -12.43
CA GLU A 95 9.65 -0.06 -11.02
C GLU A 95 9.56 1.32 -10.37
N ALA A 96 8.82 1.42 -9.28
CA ALA A 96 8.65 2.66 -8.54
C ALA A 96 9.06 2.44 -7.09
N ASP A 97 9.22 3.53 -6.36
CA ASP A 97 9.48 3.46 -4.92
C ASP A 97 8.17 3.46 -4.17
N TYR A 98 8.12 2.73 -3.06
CA TYR A 98 6.96 2.82 -2.19
C TYR A 98 7.42 2.93 -0.74
N LYS A 99 6.57 3.58 0.06
CA LYS A 99 6.84 3.76 1.49
C LYS A 99 5.53 3.64 2.23
N ILE A 100 5.53 2.85 3.30
CA ILE A 100 4.36 2.66 4.14
C ILE A 100 4.61 3.33 5.48
N SER A 101 3.68 4.16 5.91
CA SER A 101 3.71 4.82 7.20
C SER A 101 2.34 4.64 7.83
N GLY A 102 2.25 3.76 8.85
CA GLY A 102 0.97 3.42 9.44
C GLY A 102 0.05 2.77 8.42
N GLU A 103 -1.07 3.39 8.15
CA GLU A 103 -2.05 2.87 7.18
C GLU A 103 -2.00 3.60 5.85
N THR A 104 -0.95 4.36 5.62
CA THR A 104 -0.78 5.13 4.37
C THR A 104 0.39 4.57 3.58
N MET A 105 0.18 4.41 2.29
CA MET A 105 1.23 4.01 1.36
C MET A 105 1.39 5.10 0.32
N LYS A 106 2.64 5.50 0.05
CA LYS A 106 2.94 6.44 -1.02
C LYS A 106 3.81 5.76 -2.04
N ILE A 107 3.46 5.93 -3.31
CA ILE A 107 4.22 5.38 -4.43
C ILE A 107 4.76 6.56 -5.21
N THR A 108 6.08 6.59 -5.40
CA THR A 108 6.74 7.69 -6.10
C THR A 108 7.60 7.14 -7.24
N TYR A 109 7.78 7.96 -8.26
CA TYR A 109 8.63 7.62 -9.40
C TYR A 109 9.37 8.89 -9.82
N ASN A 110 10.71 8.80 -9.91
CA ASN A 110 11.54 9.96 -10.20
C ASN A 110 11.22 11.13 -9.28
N LYS A 111 11.06 10.83 -7.97
CA LYS A 111 10.78 11.80 -6.92
C LYS A 111 9.42 12.49 -7.06
N ALA A 112 8.59 12.05 -7.98
CA ALA A 112 7.24 12.57 -8.14
C ALA A 112 6.25 11.59 -7.53
N GLU A 113 5.28 12.11 -6.79
CA GLU A 113 4.25 11.27 -6.18
C GLU A 113 3.31 10.78 -7.26
N LEU A 114 3.19 9.45 -7.39
CA LEU A 114 2.24 8.85 -8.33
C LEU A 114 0.92 8.59 -7.63
N TYR A 115 0.95 7.91 -6.49
CA TYR A 115 -0.25 7.49 -5.78
C TYR A 115 -0.07 7.62 -4.29
N GLU A 116 -1.16 7.91 -3.61
CA GLU A 116 -1.25 7.76 -2.17
C GLU A 116 -2.44 6.85 -1.90
N LEU A 117 -2.23 5.84 -1.07
CA LEU A 117 -3.24 4.86 -0.76
C LEU A 117 -3.42 4.75 0.74
N LYS A 118 -4.63 4.42 1.15
CA LYS A 118 -4.95 4.22 2.56
C LYS A 118 -5.46 2.80 2.76
N LYS A 119 -4.92 2.10 3.74
CA LYS A 119 -5.36 0.76 4.06
C LYS A 119 -6.80 0.80 4.57
N VAL A 120 -7.63 -0.10 4.06
CA VAL A 120 -9.04 -0.15 4.41
C VAL A 120 -9.43 -1.58 4.77
N SER A 121 -10.49 -1.70 5.57
CA SER A 121 -11.03 -3.00 5.94
C SER A 121 -12.19 -3.43 5.05
N SER A 122 -12.70 -2.52 4.24
CA SER A 122 -13.80 -2.81 3.30
C SER A 122 -13.52 -2.07 2.00
N PRO A 123 -13.59 -2.74 0.84
CA PRO A 123 -13.90 -4.15 0.66
C PRO A 123 -12.82 -5.05 1.26
N THR A 124 -13.17 -6.30 1.54
CA THR A 124 -12.20 -7.25 2.06
C THR A 124 -11.37 -7.84 0.92
N ALA A 125 -10.23 -8.44 1.29
CA ALA A 125 -9.41 -9.12 0.29
C ALA A 125 -10.19 -10.25 -0.38
N LYS A 126 -11.03 -10.94 0.39
CA LYS A 126 -11.86 -12.01 -0.15
C LYS A 126 -12.81 -11.49 -1.22
N GLU A 127 -13.42 -10.34 -0.98
CA GLU A 127 -14.31 -9.73 -1.97
C GLU A 127 -13.57 -9.32 -3.22
N MET A 128 -12.37 -8.78 -3.06
CA MET A 128 -11.55 -8.37 -4.20
C MET A 128 -11.12 -9.58 -5.03
N LYS A 129 -10.71 -10.65 -4.36
CA LYS A 129 -10.24 -11.85 -5.06
C LYS A 129 -11.36 -12.60 -5.78
N ALA A 130 -12.60 -12.36 -5.39
CA ALA A 130 -13.75 -13.00 -6.03
C ALA A 130 -14.14 -12.34 -7.36
N LEU A 131 -13.51 -11.25 -7.72
CA LEU A 131 -13.84 -10.51 -8.95
C LEU A 131 -13.32 -11.20 -10.21
#